data_f8bb9bc6335fc1a2093673fc778e10f7
#
_entry.id   f8bb9bc6335fc1a2093673fc778e10f7
#
_cell.length_a   1.000
_cell.length_b   1.000
_cell.length_c   1.000
_cell.angle_alpha   90.00
_cell.angle_beta   90.00
_cell.angle_gamma   90.00
#
_symmetry.space_group_name_H-M   'P 1'
#
loop_
_entity.id
_entity.type
_entity.pdbx_description
1 polymer ?
#
loop_
_entity_poly.entity_id
_entity_poly.type
_entity_poly.pdbx_seq_one_letter_code
_entity_poly.pdbx_strand_id
1 'polypeptide(L)'
;GNPEERFQEDALRLFRACRFIAKLDFLPDKALLEAMPKAFHRVSGLSLERVRNELDRLLLEPAVAKGLDVLVQSRLAECSCRVVENGKVNEVPILPELYHLVGLPQEKAFHEFDGWYHTLAVVSETEPDLTIRWGALLHDVAKGMPTIRQVINGRYTDRGHDNLGAQMAYDLLIRLGYNKKFASRVSWIVKNHMRFHFFVQNEEADEKKWMRKEIRSGEFRDSQSMREAWLQLAKVCAADVLGCGKPYSVTDGTLAFGECMADLSLEMPVHTKDLNYDKRVLEACGDNVAKGLQYLMQQVQNGVVNNTPDDLYEALIHKLQRSSK
;
A
#
# COMPACT_ATOMS: atom_id res chain seq x y z
N GLY A 1 -38.41 -5.01 1.16
CA GLY A 1 -38.63 -6.44 1.43
C GLY A 1 -37.90 -6.87 2.69
N ASN A 2 -38.14 -8.08 3.16
CA ASN A 2 -37.48 -8.63 4.36
C ASN A 2 -35.97 -8.84 4.10
N PRO A 3 -35.07 -8.15 4.80
CA PRO A 3 -33.62 -8.28 4.55
C PRO A 3 -33.09 -9.69 4.85
N GLU A 4 -33.64 -10.39 5.87
CA GLU A 4 -33.23 -11.74 6.22
C GLU A 4 -33.48 -12.73 5.07
N GLU A 5 -34.70 -12.73 4.51
CA GLU A 5 -35.03 -13.57 3.35
C GLU A 5 -34.10 -13.29 2.16
N ARG A 6 -33.80 -12.01 1.90
CA ARG A 6 -32.94 -11.60 0.79
C ARG A 6 -31.50 -12.05 0.96
N PHE A 7 -30.96 -12.02 2.17
CA PHE A 7 -29.61 -12.53 2.46
C PHE A 7 -29.56 -14.05 2.39
N GLN A 8 -30.65 -14.74 2.78
CA GLN A 8 -30.77 -16.19 2.63
C GLN A 8 -30.86 -16.64 1.17
N GLU A 9 -31.42 -15.84 0.27
CA GLU A 9 -31.47 -16.16 -1.17
C GLU A 9 -30.06 -16.09 -1.81
N ASP A 10 -29.29 -15.03 -1.54
CA ASP A 10 -27.92 -14.85 -2.06
C ASP A 10 -27.08 -14.08 -1.03
N ALA A 11 -26.14 -14.77 -0.40
CA ALA A 11 -25.26 -14.19 0.62
C ALA A 11 -24.31 -13.10 0.06
N LEU A 12 -24.10 -13.00 -1.26
CA LEU A 12 -23.35 -11.88 -1.84
C LEU A 12 -24.03 -10.52 -1.57
N ARG A 13 -25.32 -10.53 -1.33
CA ARG A 13 -26.07 -9.31 -0.96
C ARG A 13 -25.59 -8.69 0.35
N LEU A 14 -24.94 -9.45 1.24
CA LEU A 14 -24.27 -8.91 2.44
C LEU A 14 -23.17 -7.91 2.04
N PHE A 15 -22.28 -8.29 1.15
CA PHE A 15 -21.20 -7.42 0.64
C PHE A 15 -21.75 -6.28 -0.22
N ARG A 16 -22.77 -6.57 -1.03
CA ARG A 16 -23.48 -5.54 -1.80
C ARG A 16 -24.14 -4.50 -0.91
N ALA A 17 -24.70 -4.89 0.23
CA ALA A 17 -25.29 -3.95 1.19
C ALA A 17 -24.23 -2.98 1.72
N CYS A 18 -23.05 -3.48 2.13
CA CYS A 18 -21.92 -2.63 2.53
C CYS A 18 -21.52 -1.66 1.40
N ARG A 19 -21.42 -2.16 0.17
CA ARG A 19 -21.10 -1.31 -0.98
C ARG A 19 -22.20 -0.26 -1.28
N PHE A 20 -23.46 -0.62 -1.21
CA PHE A 20 -24.54 0.36 -1.46
C PHE A 20 -24.65 1.42 -0.36
N ILE A 21 -24.33 1.08 0.89
CA ILE A 21 -24.19 2.05 1.98
C ILE A 21 -23.11 3.08 1.62
N ALA A 22 -21.94 2.60 1.15
CA ALA A 22 -20.84 3.47 0.72
C ALA A 22 -21.17 4.28 -0.54
N LYS A 23 -21.88 3.68 -1.50
CA LYS A 23 -22.25 4.32 -2.78
C LYS A 23 -23.27 5.43 -2.61
N LEU A 24 -24.28 5.20 -1.78
CA LEU A 24 -25.44 6.08 -1.62
C LEU A 24 -25.31 7.01 -0.41
N ASP A 25 -24.23 6.86 0.33
CA ASP A 25 -23.96 7.60 1.57
C ASP A 25 -25.09 7.47 2.61
N PHE A 26 -25.73 6.29 2.67
CA PHE A 26 -26.82 6.02 3.58
C PHE A 26 -26.33 5.51 4.93
N LEU A 27 -27.18 5.66 5.94
CA LEU A 27 -27.05 4.92 7.19
C LEU A 27 -27.79 3.59 7.06
N PRO A 28 -27.21 2.47 7.54
CA PRO A 28 -27.87 1.18 7.51
C PRO A 28 -29.10 1.19 8.46
N ASP A 29 -30.19 0.58 8.01
CA ASP A 29 -31.35 0.32 8.86
C ASP A 29 -30.99 -0.72 9.93
N LYS A 30 -31.52 -0.56 11.13
CA LYS A 30 -31.34 -1.50 12.24
C LYS A 30 -31.79 -2.94 11.87
N ALA A 31 -32.90 -3.10 11.17
CA ALA A 31 -33.38 -4.40 10.72
C ALA A 31 -32.40 -5.07 9.72
N LEU A 32 -31.73 -4.29 8.89
CA LEU A 32 -30.68 -4.79 8.00
C LEU A 32 -29.48 -5.32 8.80
N LEU A 33 -28.98 -4.54 9.78
CA LEU A 33 -27.86 -4.95 10.62
C LEU A 33 -28.16 -6.19 11.45
N GLU A 34 -29.38 -6.31 12.01
CA GLU A 34 -29.82 -7.48 12.76
C GLU A 34 -30.01 -8.73 11.90
N ALA A 35 -30.33 -8.57 10.61
CA ALA A 35 -30.48 -9.67 9.66
C ALA A 35 -29.16 -10.23 9.14
N MET A 36 -28.09 -9.41 9.05
CA MET A 36 -26.81 -9.80 8.45
C MET A 36 -26.20 -11.07 9.09
N PRO A 37 -26.04 -11.15 10.43
CA PRO A 37 -25.38 -12.30 11.06
C PRO A 37 -26.12 -13.63 10.83
N LYS A 38 -27.43 -13.60 10.65
CA LYS A 38 -28.25 -14.80 10.41
C LYS A 38 -27.93 -15.52 9.10
N ALA A 39 -27.28 -14.81 8.15
CA ALA A 39 -26.90 -15.35 6.85
C ALA A 39 -25.38 -15.61 6.70
N PHE A 40 -24.55 -15.36 7.72
CA PHE A 40 -23.10 -15.52 7.63
C PHE A 40 -22.66 -16.95 7.32
N HIS A 41 -23.40 -17.96 7.79
CA HIS A 41 -23.14 -19.38 7.48
C HIS A 41 -23.18 -19.68 5.97
N ARG A 42 -23.80 -18.83 5.16
CA ARG A 42 -23.88 -19.00 3.70
C ARG A 42 -22.70 -18.37 2.95
N VAL A 43 -21.88 -17.55 3.62
CA VAL A 43 -20.75 -16.85 3.00
C VAL A 43 -19.71 -17.84 2.49
N SER A 44 -19.52 -18.97 3.17
CA SER A 44 -18.62 -20.06 2.74
C SER A 44 -18.99 -20.66 1.38
N GLY A 45 -20.21 -20.52 0.93
CA GLY A 45 -20.68 -20.90 -0.40
C GLY A 45 -20.31 -19.93 -1.53
N LEU A 46 -19.88 -18.71 -1.21
CA LEU A 46 -19.51 -17.69 -2.21
C LEU A 46 -18.11 -17.95 -2.75
N SER A 47 -17.91 -17.74 -4.06
CA SER A 47 -16.56 -17.76 -4.62
C SER A 47 -15.79 -16.51 -4.18
N LEU A 48 -14.49 -16.70 -3.91
CA LEU A 48 -13.56 -15.62 -3.55
C LEU A 48 -13.58 -14.48 -4.58
N GLU A 49 -13.64 -14.82 -5.87
CA GLU A 49 -13.70 -13.82 -6.94
C GLU A 49 -14.91 -12.89 -6.83
N ARG A 50 -16.11 -13.43 -6.54
CA ARG A 50 -17.31 -12.60 -6.37
C ARG A 50 -17.20 -11.68 -5.16
N VAL A 51 -16.67 -12.20 -4.04
CA VAL A 51 -16.45 -11.42 -2.81
C VAL A 51 -15.43 -10.31 -3.07
N ARG A 52 -14.28 -10.64 -3.67
CA ARG A 52 -13.23 -9.66 -4.02
C ARG A 52 -13.78 -8.55 -4.92
N ASN A 53 -14.55 -8.90 -5.95
CA ASN A 53 -15.13 -7.91 -6.86
C ASN A 53 -16.08 -6.93 -6.14
N GLU A 54 -16.82 -7.37 -5.12
CA GLU A 54 -17.63 -6.46 -4.32
C GLU A 54 -16.79 -5.62 -3.35
N LEU A 55 -15.69 -6.15 -2.80
CA LEU A 55 -14.74 -5.40 -1.99
C LEU A 55 -14.03 -4.31 -2.80
N ASP A 56 -13.57 -4.64 -4.02
CA ASP A 56 -12.93 -3.67 -4.92
C ASP A 56 -13.89 -2.50 -5.24
N ARG A 57 -15.14 -2.84 -5.55
CA ARG A 57 -16.16 -1.82 -5.80
C ARG A 57 -16.49 -1.00 -4.56
N LEU A 58 -16.54 -1.62 -3.38
CA LEU A 58 -16.75 -0.93 -2.11
C LEU A 58 -15.62 0.08 -1.87
N LEU A 59 -14.37 -0.33 -2.08
CA LEU A 59 -13.20 0.55 -1.89
C LEU A 59 -13.19 1.75 -2.84
N LEU A 60 -13.84 1.65 -3.99
CA LEU A 60 -13.93 2.76 -4.96
C LEU A 60 -15.14 3.68 -4.75
N GLU A 61 -16.03 3.38 -3.80
CA GLU A 61 -17.22 4.20 -3.55
C GLU A 61 -16.88 5.47 -2.72
N PRO A 62 -17.67 6.55 -2.89
CA PRO A 62 -17.37 7.84 -2.26
C PRO A 62 -17.42 7.81 -0.72
N ALA A 63 -18.42 7.19 -0.11
CA ALA A 63 -18.55 7.08 1.35
C ALA A 63 -18.01 5.73 1.85
N VAL A 64 -16.82 5.35 1.38
CA VAL A 64 -16.17 4.06 1.63
C VAL A 64 -16.10 3.68 3.10
N ALA A 65 -15.81 4.62 4.00
CA ALA A 65 -15.71 4.40 5.44
C ALA A 65 -17.02 3.81 6.01
N LYS A 66 -18.18 4.29 5.58
CA LYS A 66 -19.48 3.78 6.08
C LYS A 66 -19.69 2.30 5.71
N GLY A 67 -19.32 1.94 4.49
CA GLY A 67 -19.45 0.56 4.03
C GLY A 67 -18.44 -0.39 4.69
N LEU A 68 -17.19 0.06 4.87
CA LEU A 68 -16.16 -0.68 5.59
C LEU A 68 -16.51 -0.85 7.08
N ASP A 69 -17.08 0.19 7.69
CA ASP A 69 -17.50 0.12 9.09
C ASP A 69 -18.55 -0.96 9.30
N VAL A 70 -19.59 -1.00 8.45
CA VAL A 70 -20.60 -2.07 8.50
C VAL A 70 -19.96 -3.43 8.23
N LEU A 71 -19.07 -3.56 7.27
CA LEU A 71 -18.38 -4.81 6.95
C LEU A 71 -17.63 -5.39 8.16
N VAL A 72 -16.90 -4.53 8.89
CA VAL A 72 -16.05 -4.96 10.01
C VAL A 72 -16.85 -5.06 11.31
N GLN A 73 -17.67 -4.05 11.66
CA GLN A 73 -18.45 -4.03 12.90
C GLN A 73 -19.49 -5.16 12.96
N SER A 74 -20.10 -5.53 11.82
CA SER A 74 -20.99 -6.68 11.75
C SER A 74 -20.28 -8.02 11.86
N ARG A 75 -18.95 -8.06 11.76
CA ARG A 75 -18.10 -9.25 11.70
C ARG A 75 -18.20 -10.04 10.37
N LEU A 76 -18.82 -9.45 9.35
CA LEU A 76 -18.87 -10.06 8.01
C LEU A 76 -17.46 -10.26 7.43
N ALA A 77 -16.54 -9.34 7.73
CA ALA A 77 -15.14 -9.40 7.34
C ALA A 77 -14.41 -10.66 7.85
N GLU A 78 -14.84 -11.25 8.97
CA GLU A 78 -14.23 -12.46 9.56
C GLU A 78 -14.75 -13.77 8.95
N CYS A 79 -15.79 -13.71 8.12
CA CYS A 79 -16.29 -14.88 7.43
C CYS A 79 -15.25 -15.42 6.43
N SER A 80 -15.41 -16.71 6.08
CA SER A 80 -14.63 -17.35 5.01
C SER A 80 -15.50 -17.55 3.76
N CYS A 81 -14.86 -17.51 2.61
CA CYS A 81 -15.44 -17.86 1.31
C CYS A 81 -14.65 -18.97 0.65
N ARG A 82 -15.17 -19.53 -0.46
CA ARG A 82 -14.53 -20.67 -1.12
C ARG A 82 -13.60 -20.25 -2.25
N VAL A 83 -12.52 -20.99 -2.40
CA VAL A 83 -11.64 -20.98 -3.58
C VAL A 83 -11.55 -22.41 -4.12
N VAL A 84 -11.48 -22.56 -5.45
CA VAL A 84 -11.26 -23.86 -6.10
C VAL A 84 -9.85 -23.87 -6.66
N GLU A 85 -8.99 -24.72 -6.10
CA GLU A 85 -7.61 -24.87 -6.53
C GLU A 85 -7.34 -26.36 -6.83
N ASN A 86 -6.83 -26.66 -8.01
CA ASN A 86 -6.54 -28.03 -8.44
C ASN A 86 -7.72 -29.01 -8.26
N GLY A 87 -8.95 -28.52 -8.50
CA GLY A 87 -10.19 -29.29 -8.33
C GLY A 87 -10.64 -29.53 -6.90
N LYS A 88 -9.95 -28.97 -5.91
CA LYS A 88 -10.34 -29.01 -4.49
C LYS A 88 -10.97 -27.70 -4.07
N VAL A 89 -12.01 -27.79 -3.26
CA VAL A 89 -12.64 -26.63 -2.63
C VAL A 89 -11.98 -26.39 -1.28
N ASN A 90 -11.40 -25.21 -1.12
CA ASN A 90 -10.81 -24.74 0.13
C ASN A 90 -11.62 -23.52 0.63
N GLU A 91 -11.66 -23.32 1.94
CA GLU A 91 -12.16 -22.10 2.54
C GLU A 91 -11.02 -21.14 2.84
N VAL A 92 -11.23 -19.85 2.52
CA VAL A 92 -10.26 -18.80 2.80
C VAL A 92 -10.94 -17.67 3.58
N PRO A 93 -10.31 -17.18 4.67
CA PRO A 93 -10.83 -16.05 5.44
C PRO A 93 -10.76 -14.77 4.59
N ILE A 94 -11.75 -13.89 4.75
CA ILE A 94 -11.88 -12.67 3.95
C ILE A 94 -10.92 -11.59 4.48
N LEU A 95 -11.29 -10.90 5.57
CA LEU A 95 -10.49 -9.80 6.16
C LEU A 95 -10.52 -9.86 7.71
N PRO A 96 -10.20 -11.00 8.34
CA PRO A 96 -10.25 -11.12 9.81
C PRO A 96 -9.23 -10.22 10.50
N GLU A 97 -8.19 -9.78 9.77
CA GLU A 97 -7.11 -8.95 10.28
C GLU A 97 -7.56 -7.54 10.68
N LEU A 98 -8.74 -7.09 10.28
CA LEU A 98 -9.17 -5.71 10.54
C LEU A 98 -9.89 -5.55 11.88
N TYR A 99 -10.57 -6.59 12.38
CA TYR A 99 -11.44 -6.43 13.54
C TYR A 99 -10.70 -6.06 14.84
N HIS A 100 -9.45 -6.49 15.02
CA HIS A 100 -8.68 -6.17 16.22
C HIS A 100 -8.33 -4.67 16.35
N LEU A 101 -8.49 -3.90 15.28
CA LEU A 101 -8.33 -2.44 15.29
C LEU A 101 -9.53 -1.74 15.94
N VAL A 102 -10.70 -2.41 16.02
CA VAL A 102 -11.91 -1.85 16.62
C VAL A 102 -11.71 -1.70 18.13
N GLY A 103 -11.83 -0.47 18.62
CA GLY A 103 -11.58 -0.14 20.01
C GLY A 103 -10.09 -0.20 20.42
N LEU A 104 -9.16 -0.38 19.48
CA LEU A 104 -7.74 -0.41 19.77
C LEU A 104 -7.26 0.97 20.24
N PRO A 105 -6.85 1.13 21.50
CA PRO A 105 -6.45 2.43 22.00
C PRO A 105 -5.16 2.92 21.32
N GLN A 106 -5.13 4.19 20.97
CA GLN A 106 -3.98 4.88 20.42
C GLN A 106 -3.47 5.97 21.36
N GLU A 107 -2.24 6.48 21.10
CA GLU A 107 -1.67 7.56 21.89
C GLU A 107 -2.43 8.86 21.60
N LYS A 108 -3.14 9.38 22.61
CA LYS A 108 -4.01 10.57 22.50
C LYS A 108 -3.27 11.85 22.10
N ALA A 109 -1.95 11.91 22.30
CA ALA A 109 -1.16 13.03 21.84
C ALA A 109 -1.17 13.16 20.30
N PHE A 110 -1.33 12.06 19.58
CA PHE A 110 -1.24 12.00 18.12
C PHE A 110 -2.57 11.68 17.46
N HIS A 111 -3.47 10.92 18.10
CA HIS A 111 -4.72 10.45 17.51
C HIS A 111 -5.94 10.82 18.34
N GLU A 112 -7.01 11.29 17.69
CA GLU A 112 -8.32 11.47 18.32
C GLU A 112 -9.12 10.18 18.37
N PHE A 113 -8.87 9.26 17.45
CA PHE A 113 -9.63 8.04 17.20
C PHE A 113 -8.94 6.79 17.76
N ASP A 114 -9.70 5.70 17.92
CA ASP A 114 -9.13 4.36 18.08
C ASP A 114 -8.50 3.87 16.74
N GLY A 115 -7.90 2.69 16.74
CA GLY A 115 -7.21 2.17 15.55
C GLY A 115 -8.12 2.00 14.35
N TRP A 116 -9.38 1.58 14.57
CA TRP A 116 -10.32 1.36 13.47
C TRP A 116 -10.86 2.67 12.89
N TYR A 117 -11.34 3.58 13.74
CA TYR A 117 -11.86 4.87 13.27
C TYR A 117 -10.77 5.75 12.66
N HIS A 118 -9.52 5.67 13.14
CA HIS A 118 -8.38 6.25 12.45
C HIS A 118 -8.22 5.66 11.04
N THR A 119 -8.21 4.33 10.91
CA THR A 119 -8.11 3.66 9.60
C THR A 119 -9.23 4.10 8.64
N LEU A 120 -10.48 4.18 9.12
CA LEU A 120 -11.61 4.67 8.33
C LEU A 120 -11.43 6.14 7.89
N ALA A 121 -10.94 7.00 8.79
CA ALA A 121 -10.64 8.39 8.48
C ALA A 121 -9.57 8.48 7.39
N VAL A 122 -8.46 7.73 7.52
CA VAL A 122 -7.40 7.67 6.52
C VAL A 122 -7.93 7.23 5.16
N VAL A 123 -8.71 6.16 5.10
CA VAL A 123 -9.30 5.68 3.83
C VAL A 123 -10.22 6.72 3.21
N SER A 124 -10.98 7.48 4.01
CA SER A 124 -11.88 8.52 3.52
C SER A 124 -11.16 9.68 2.85
N GLU A 125 -9.96 10.02 3.34
CA GLU A 125 -9.13 11.11 2.82
C GLU A 125 -8.37 10.73 1.53
N THR A 126 -8.48 9.47 1.07
CA THR A 126 -7.83 9.03 -0.16
C THR A 126 -8.76 9.09 -1.38
N GLU A 127 -8.18 9.32 -2.56
CA GLU A 127 -8.88 9.20 -3.82
C GLU A 127 -9.30 7.74 -4.12
N PRO A 128 -10.29 7.50 -5.00
CA PRO A 128 -10.79 6.17 -5.34
C PRO A 128 -9.84 5.42 -6.31
N ASP A 129 -8.63 5.14 -5.85
CA ASP A 129 -7.63 4.26 -6.47
C ASP A 129 -7.45 3.02 -5.60
N LEU A 130 -7.50 1.82 -6.19
CA LEU A 130 -7.43 0.57 -5.42
C LEU A 130 -6.11 0.41 -4.68
N THR A 131 -4.99 0.80 -5.26
CA THR A 131 -3.68 0.67 -4.62
C THR A 131 -3.58 1.58 -3.40
N ILE A 132 -4.03 2.82 -3.54
CA ILE A 132 -4.05 3.83 -2.48
C ILE A 132 -5.02 3.41 -1.38
N ARG A 133 -6.25 3.00 -1.74
CA ARG A 133 -7.29 2.57 -0.78
C ARG A 133 -6.89 1.32 0.01
N TRP A 134 -6.29 0.32 -0.64
CA TRP A 134 -5.73 -0.83 0.06
C TRP A 134 -4.52 -0.45 0.93
N GLY A 135 -3.64 0.42 0.44
CA GLY A 135 -2.54 0.97 1.23
C GLY A 135 -3.04 1.67 2.49
N ALA A 136 -4.03 2.54 2.36
CA ALA A 136 -4.66 3.25 3.47
C ALA A 136 -5.39 2.31 4.45
N LEU A 137 -6.12 1.31 3.95
CA LEU A 137 -6.82 0.33 4.79
C LEU A 137 -5.89 -0.54 5.61
N LEU A 138 -4.70 -0.84 5.08
CA LEU A 138 -3.76 -1.80 5.68
C LEU A 138 -2.53 -1.14 6.32
N HIS A 139 -2.34 0.20 6.24
CA HIS A 139 -1.13 0.86 6.73
C HIS A 139 -0.81 0.52 8.18
N ASP A 140 -1.83 0.43 9.01
CA ASP A 140 -1.76 0.19 10.44
C ASP A 140 -2.22 -1.21 10.86
N VAL A 141 -2.41 -2.14 9.93
CA VAL A 141 -2.99 -3.47 10.18
C VAL A 141 -2.27 -4.29 11.26
N ALA A 142 -1.00 -4.02 11.55
CA ALA A 142 -0.25 -4.70 12.59
C ALA A 142 -0.18 -3.93 13.93
N LYS A 143 -0.75 -2.73 14.04
CA LYS A 143 -0.84 -2.03 15.34
C LYS A 143 -1.63 -2.87 16.35
N GLY A 144 -1.21 -2.86 17.58
CA GLY A 144 -1.88 -3.61 18.65
C GLY A 144 -1.56 -5.11 18.70
N MET A 145 -0.84 -5.66 17.71
CA MET A 145 -0.44 -7.07 17.75
C MET A 145 0.45 -7.36 18.95
N PRO A 146 0.30 -8.53 19.63
CA PRO A 146 1.05 -8.86 20.86
C PRO A 146 2.57 -8.79 20.72
N THR A 147 3.10 -9.06 19.51
CA THR A 147 4.53 -9.00 19.21
C THR A 147 5.03 -7.58 18.90
N ILE A 148 4.13 -6.63 18.70
CA ILE A 148 4.41 -5.25 18.28
C ILE A 148 4.11 -4.27 19.39
N ARG A 149 2.90 -4.35 19.99
CA ARG A 149 2.46 -3.38 21.00
C ARG A 149 3.21 -3.51 22.29
N GLN A 150 3.74 -2.37 22.75
CA GLN A 150 4.37 -2.22 24.06
C GLN A 150 3.78 -1.00 24.78
N VAL A 151 3.88 -1.00 26.11
CA VAL A 151 3.58 0.17 26.93
C VAL A 151 4.89 0.64 27.55
N ILE A 152 5.38 1.79 27.13
CA ILE A 152 6.62 2.38 27.63
C ILE A 152 6.29 3.71 28.32
N ASN A 153 6.60 3.82 29.62
CA ASN A 153 6.29 5.00 30.43
C ASN A 153 4.79 5.41 30.35
N GLY A 154 3.89 4.41 30.36
CA GLY A 154 2.44 4.64 30.29
C GLY A 154 1.90 5.02 28.90
N ARG A 155 2.73 4.99 27.87
CA ARG A 155 2.35 5.30 26.49
C ARG A 155 2.38 4.06 25.60
N TYR A 156 1.40 3.96 24.70
CA TYR A 156 1.38 2.93 23.68
C TYR A 156 2.44 3.20 22.61
N THR A 157 3.15 2.15 22.21
CA THR A 157 4.10 2.19 21.09
C THR A 157 3.97 0.88 20.28
N ASP A 158 3.93 0.99 18.98
CA ASP A 158 3.77 -0.11 18.03
C ASP A 158 4.96 -0.16 17.04
N ARG A 159 6.19 -0.12 17.57
CA ARG A 159 7.41 -0.10 16.74
C ARG A 159 7.52 -1.34 15.89
N GLY A 160 7.70 -1.16 14.58
CA GLY A 160 7.83 -2.24 13.60
C GLY A 160 6.49 -2.73 13.04
N HIS A 161 5.37 -2.06 13.37
CA HIS A 161 4.07 -2.38 12.75
C HIS A 161 4.08 -2.19 11.23
N ASP A 162 4.90 -1.29 10.71
CA ASP A 162 5.15 -1.08 9.30
C ASP A 162 5.71 -2.34 8.61
N ASN A 163 6.69 -2.98 9.20
CA ASN A 163 7.32 -4.18 8.66
C ASN A 163 6.42 -5.41 8.77
N LEU A 164 5.82 -5.66 9.94
CA LEU A 164 4.87 -6.76 10.11
C LEU A 164 3.61 -6.53 9.27
N GLY A 165 3.09 -5.30 9.26
CA GLY A 165 1.92 -4.92 8.47
C GLY A 165 2.13 -5.11 6.98
N ALA A 166 3.33 -4.83 6.46
CA ALA A 166 3.68 -5.08 5.07
C ALA A 166 3.59 -6.56 4.70
N GLN A 167 4.10 -7.46 5.57
CA GLN A 167 3.97 -8.90 5.37
C GLN A 167 2.51 -9.35 5.43
N MET A 168 1.76 -8.88 6.44
CA MET A 168 0.33 -9.17 6.57
C MET A 168 -0.46 -8.70 5.36
N ALA A 169 -0.20 -7.49 4.85
CA ALA A 169 -0.85 -6.94 3.68
C ALA A 169 -0.56 -7.76 2.42
N TYR A 170 0.69 -8.17 2.21
CA TYR A 170 1.06 -9.03 1.09
C TYR A 170 0.32 -10.37 1.13
N ASP A 171 0.38 -11.07 2.26
CA ASP A 171 -0.21 -12.40 2.43
C ASP A 171 -1.74 -12.35 2.29
N LEU A 172 -2.36 -11.31 2.87
CA LEU A 172 -3.79 -11.04 2.76
C LEU A 172 -4.21 -10.85 1.29
N LEU A 173 -3.50 -10.00 0.55
CA LEU A 173 -3.83 -9.72 -0.85
C LEU A 173 -3.59 -10.94 -1.76
N ILE A 174 -2.53 -11.71 -1.53
CA ILE A 174 -2.32 -12.98 -2.24
C ILE A 174 -3.45 -13.96 -1.93
N ARG A 175 -3.84 -14.09 -0.67
CA ARG A 175 -4.98 -14.93 -0.23
C ARG A 175 -6.28 -14.52 -0.90
N LEU A 176 -6.52 -13.21 -1.08
CA LEU A 176 -7.67 -12.68 -1.80
C LEU A 176 -7.57 -12.83 -3.33
N GLY A 177 -6.49 -13.41 -3.84
CA GLY A 177 -6.31 -13.70 -5.26
C GLY A 177 -5.87 -12.50 -6.11
N TYR A 178 -5.25 -11.48 -5.50
CA TYR A 178 -4.57 -10.43 -6.26
C TYR A 178 -3.25 -10.96 -6.83
N ASN A 179 -2.82 -10.38 -7.95
CA ASN A 179 -1.52 -10.73 -8.50
C ASN A 179 -0.37 -10.18 -7.63
N LYS A 180 0.79 -10.82 -7.73
CA LYS A 180 1.98 -10.48 -6.94
C LYS A 180 2.40 -9.01 -7.09
N LYS A 181 2.30 -8.43 -8.30
CA LYS A 181 2.68 -7.05 -8.55
C LYS A 181 1.83 -6.06 -7.74
N PHE A 182 0.52 -6.31 -7.67
CA PHE A 182 -0.40 -5.49 -6.87
C PHE A 182 -0.13 -5.66 -5.37
N ALA A 183 -0.02 -6.91 -4.91
CA ALA A 183 0.25 -7.21 -3.50
C ALA A 183 1.59 -6.60 -3.03
N SER A 184 2.66 -6.71 -3.83
CA SER A 184 3.95 -6.09 -3.53
C SER A 184 3.86 -4.57 -3.47
N ARG A 185 3.12 -3.92 -4.38
CA ARG A 185 2.97 -2.47 -4.38
C ARG A 185 2.28 -1.97 -3.09
N VAL A 186 1.18 -2.60 -2.69
CA VAL A 186 0.48 -2.24 -1.44
C VAL A 186 1.36 -2.53 -0.23
N SER A 187 2.00 -3.69 -0.18
CA SER A 187 2.96 -4.07 0.87
C SER A 187 4.11 -3.05 0.99
N TRP A 188 4.64 -2.58 -0.14
CA TRP A 188 5.69 -1.56 -0.16
C TRP A 188 5.20 -0.22 0.42
N ILE A 189 3.98 0.20 0.13
CA ILE A 189 3.35 1.39 0.72
C ILE A 189 3.25 1.23 2.25
N VAL A 190 2.69 0.11 2.71
CA VAL A 190 2.56 -0.20 4.15
C VAL A 190 3.92 -0.20 4.84
N LYS A 191 4.94 -0.81 4.24
CA LYS A 191 6.30 -0.87 4.78
C LYS A 191 6.94 0.50 4.95
N ASN A 192 6.67 1.41 4.03
CA ASN A 192 7.43 2.66 3.96
C ASN A 192 6.71 3.87 4.56
N HIS A 193 5.42 3.76 4.98
CA HIS A 193 4.65 4.92 5.46
C HIS A 193 5.31 5.59 6.69
N MET A 194 5.76 4.82 7.69
CA MET A 194 6.42 5.39 8.87
C MET A 194 7.77 6.03 8.53
N ARG A 195 8.52 5.41 7.63
CA ARG A 195 9.79 5.97 7.17
C ARG A 195 9.57 7.25 6.37
N PHE A 196 8.51 7.32 5.58
CA PHE A 196 8.13 8.52 4.84
C PHE A 196 7.84 9.69 5.79
N HIS A 197 7.05 9.48 6.83
CA HIS A 197 6.82 10.50 7.87
C HIS A 197 8.10 10.96 8.55
N PHE A 198 9.03 10.03 8.83
CA PHE A 198 10.32 10.40 9.39
C PHE A 198 11.11 11.33 8.46
N PHE A 199 11.13 11.07 7.16
CA PHE A 199 11.85 11.91 6.19
C PHE A 199 11.19 13.28 6.00
N VAL A 200 9.86 13.34 5.97
CA VAL A 200 9.13 14.63 5.92
C VAL A 200 9.47 15.54 7.11
N GLN A 201 9.76 14.95 8.27
CA GLN A 201 10.04 15.70 9.50
C GLN A 201 11.55 16.00 9.71
N ASN A 202 12.45 15.44 8.90
CA ASN A 202 13.90 15.53 9.09
C ASN A 202 14.60 15.95 7.80
N GLU A 203 14.80 17.25 7.63
CA GLU A 203 15.46 17.85 6.46
C GLU A 203 16.91 17.38 6.24
N GLU A 204 17.58 16.88 7.28
CA GLU A 204 18.95 16.35 7.19
C GLU A 204 18.99 14.88 6.74
N ALA A 205 17.85 14.23 6.52
CA ALA A 205 17.80 12.84 6.09
C ALA A 205 18.26 12.68 4.64
N ASP A 206 19.07 11.65 4.36
CA ASP A 206 19.63 11.39 3.03
C ASP A 206 18.62 10.63 2.13
N GLU A 207 17.81 11.39 1.39
CA GLU A 207 16.80 10.88 0.45
C GLU A 207 17.43 10.05 -0.66
N LYS A 208 18.59 10.47 -1.18
CA LYS A 208 19.33 9.74 -2.22
C LYS A 208 19.79 8.38 -1.73
N LYS A 209 20.18 8.27 -0.45
CA LYS A 209 20.51 6.99 0.16
C LYS A 209 19.29 6.09 0.29
N TRP A 210 18.14 6.64 0.65
CA TRP A 210 16.89 5.87 0.69
C TRP A 210 16.51 5.43 -0.71
N MET A 211 16.51 6.32 -1.70
CA MET A 211 16.22 6.01 -3.09
C MET A 211 17.10 4.86 -3.61
N ARG A 212 18.43 4.94 -3.40
CA ARG A 212 19.35 3.85 -3.78
C ARG A 212 19.02 2.51 -3.12
N LYS A 213 18.57 2.52 -1.87
CA LYS A 213 18.15 1.30 -1.17
C LYS A 213 16.91 0.69 -1.82
N GLU A 214 15.90 1.51 -2.16
CA GLU A 214 14.67 1.04 -2.80
C GLU A 214 14.95 0.52 -4.23
N ILE A 215 15.79 1.18 -5.00
CA ILE A 215 16.23 0.69 -6.32
C ILE A 215 16.87 -0.70 -6.21
N ARG A 216 17.76 -0.89 -5.24
CA ARG A 216 18.47 -2.17 -5.04
C ARG A 216 17.60 -3.29 -4.47
N SER A 217 16.41 -2.98 -3.98
CA SER A 217 15.45 -3.98 -3.47
C SER A 217 14.95 -4.93 -4.57
N GLY A 218 14.98 -4.49 -5.84
CA GLY A 218 14.45 -5.22 -6.98
C GLY A 218 12.91 -5.16 -7.08
N GLU A 219 12.25 -4.34 -6.26
CA GLU A 219 10.79 -4.19 -6.25
C GLU A 219 10.28 -3.50 -7.52
N PHE A 220 11.06 -2.60 -8.10
CA PHE A 220 10.67 -1.79 -9.23
C PHE A 220 11.34 -2.23 -10.52
N ARG A 221 10.56 -2.25 -11.62
CA ARG A 221 11.06 -2.63 -12.95
C ARG A 221 11.70 -1.47 -13.71
N ASP A 222 11.30 -0.24 -13.39
CA ASP A 222 11.74 0.98 -14.06
C ASP A 222 11.44 2.21 -13.20
N SER A 223 12.05 3.33 -13.57
CA SER A 223 11.90 4.61 -12.88
C SER A 223 10.46 5.10 -12.87
N GLN A 224 9.69 4.86 -13.93
CA GLN A 224 8.28 5.28 -14.00
C GLN A 224 7.41 4.55 -12.98
N SER A 225 7.57 3.23 -12.85
CA SER A 225 6.84 2.44 -11.86
C SER A 225 7.21 2.83 -10.42
N MET A 226 8.45 3.28 -10.22
CA MET A 226 8.93 3.78 -8.94
C MET A 226 8.35 5.17 -8.64
N ARG A 227 8.31 6.06 -9.63
CA ARG A 227 7.67 7.37 -9.53
C ARG A 227 6.22 7.27 -9.08
N GLU A 228 5.45 6.39 -9.73
CA GLU A 228 4.05 6.12 -9.35
C GLU A 228 3.93 5.64 -7.89
N ALA A 229 4.85 4.78 -7.44
CA ALA A 229 4.83 4.28 -6.07
C ALA A 229 5.07 5.40 -5.03
N TRP A 230 6.01 6.31 -5.30
CA TRP A 230 6.26 7.44 -4.40
C TRP A 230 5.06 8.37 -4.30
N LEU A 231 4.38 8.66 -5.41
CA LEU A 231 3.16 9.47 -5.41
C LEU A 231 2.01 8.78 -4.66
N GLN A 232 1.85 7.46 -4.83
CA GLN A 232 0.84 6.69 -4.10
C GLN A 232 1.14 6.66 -2.59
N LEU A 233 2.39 6.46 -2.21
CA LEU A 233 2.82 6.50 -0.80
C LEU A 233 2.58 7.87 -0.17
N ALA A 234 2.92 8.95 -0.88
CA ALA A 234 2.69 10.32 -0.40
C ALA A 234 1.20 10.60 -0.13
N LYS A 235 0.31 10.13 -1.01
CA LYS A 235 -1.14 10.27 -0.83
C LYS A 235 -1.65 9.50 0.38
N VAL A 236 -1.16 8.28 0.61
CA VAL A 236 -1.50 7.52 1.81
C VAL A 236 -0.98 8.21 3.07
N CYS A 237 0.27 8.69 3.07
CA CYS A 237 0.84 9.40 4.22
C CYS A 237 0.15 10.75 4.49
N ALA A 238 -0.26 11.48 3.44
CA ALA A 238 -1.04 12.71 3.60
C ALA A 238 -2.42 12.41 4.22
N ALA A 239 -3.08 11.35 3.75
CA ALA A 239 -4.35 10.90 4.32
C ALA A 239 -4.19 10.42 5.78
N ASP A 240 -3.08 9.75 6.12
CA ASP A 240 -2.76 9.35 7.50
C ASP A 240 -2.64 10.57 8.44
N VAL A 241 -1.94 11.62 8.00
CA VAL A 241 -1.87 12.89 8.75
C VAL A 241 -3.26 13.49 9.00
N LEU A 242 -4.11 13.54 7.96
CA LEU A 242 -5.49 14.05 8.09
C LEU A 242 -6.36 13.15 8.97
N GLY A 243 -6.21 11.84 8.83
CA GLY A 243 -6.93 10.82 9.57
C GLY A 243 -6.64 10.79 11.08
N CYS A 244 -5.58 11.47 11.54
CA CYS A 244 -5.32 11.66 12.97
C CYS A 244 -6.40 12.51 13.68
N GLY A 245 -7.22 13.27 12.94
CA GLY A 245 -8.30 14.09 13.48
C GLY A 245 -7.82 15.34 14.24
N LYS A 246 -6.55 15.73 14.08
CA LYS A 246 -5.99 16.89 14.76
C LYS A 246 -6.16 18.17 13.91
N PRO A 247 -6.57 19.30 14.51
CA PRO A 247 -6.93 20.53 13.78
C PRO A 247 -5.75 21.23 13.08
N TYR A 248 -4.52 20.81 13.36
CA TYR A 248 -3.29 21.38 12.79
C TYR A 248 -2.59 20.40 11.81
N SER A 249 -3.33 19.44 11.27
CA SER A 249 -2.78 18.54 10.27
C SER A 249 -2.49 19.29 8.97
N VAL A 250 -1.20 19.43 8.63
CA VAL A 250 -0.73 20.09 7.41
C VAL A 250 -0.10 19.03 6.50
N THR A 251 -0.60 18.88 5.29
CA THR A 251 -0.20 17.84 4.35
C THR A 251 0.66 18.36 3.19
N ASP A 252 0.78 19.68 3.02
CA ASP A 252 1.51 20.25 1.89
C ASP A 252 2.97 19.78 1.83
N GLY A 253 3.66 19.73 2.97
CA GLY A 253 5.02 19.19 3.06
C GLY A 253 5.10 17.71 2.73
N THR A 254 4.08 16.92 3.10
CA THR A 254 4.00 15.48 2.81
C THR A 254 3.86 15.22 1.31
N LEU A 255 2.97 15.94 0.63
CA LEU A 255 2.77 15.81 -0.81
C LEU A 255 3.98 16.34 -1.58
N ALA A 256 4.53 17.51 -1.19
CA ALA A 256 5.73 18.07 -1.80
C ALA A 256 6.94 17.15 -1.70
N PHE A 257 7.12 16.49 -0.55
CA PHE A 257 8.17 15.48 -0.38
C PHE A 257 7.94 14.27 -1.30
N GLY A 258 6.69 13.86 -1.50
CA GLY A 258 6.34 12.79 -2.44
C GLY A 258 6.69 13.14 -3.89
N GLU A 259 6.41 14.36 -4.32
CA GLU A 259 6.82 14.86 -5.65
C GLU A 259 8.36 14.91 -5.78
N CYS A 260 9.06 15.40 -4.77
CA CYS A 260 10.53 15.40 -4.74
C CYS A 260 11.09 13.98 -4.93
N MET A 261 10.58 12.99 -4.19
CA MET A 261 11.01 11.59 -4.33
C MET A 261 10.60 11.00 -5.69
N ALA A 262 9.46 11.37 -6.21
CA ALA A 262 8.99 10.96 -7.53
C ALA A 262 9.89 11.50 -8.65
N ASP A 263 10.30 12.75 -8.57
CA ASP A 263 11.22 13.36 -9.53
C ASP A 263 12.62 12.78 -9.41
N LEU A 264 13.13 12.61 -8.18
CA LEU A 264 14.40 11.95 -7.92
C LEU A 264 14.46 10.52 -8.49
N SER A 265 13.33 9.80 -8.54
CA SER A 265 13.26 8.47 -9.16
C SER A 265 13.48 8.48 -10.67
N LEU A 266 13.18 9.59 -11.35
CA LEU A 266 13.45 9.75 -12.78
C LEU A 266 14.93 10.09 -13.05
N GLU A 267 15.58 10.77 -12.12
CA GLU A 267 17.02 11.07 -12.21
C GLU A 267 17.89 9.84 -11.94
N MET A 268 17.42 8.93 -11.07
CA MET A 268 18.13 7.71 -10.69
C MET A 268 17.59 6.50 -11.46
N PRO A 269 18.33 5.93 -12.41
CA PRO A 269 17.88 4.79 -13.17
C PRO A 269 17.68 3.56 -12.29
N VAL A 270 16.54 2.89 -12.43
CA VAL A 270 16.21 1.63 -11.77
C VAL A 270 16.77 0.45 -12.57
N HIS A 271 16.70 0.56 -13.88
CA HIS A 271 17.17 -0.44 -14.82
C HIS A 271 18.10 0.19 -15.88
N THR A 272 18.96 -0.61 -16.49
CA THR A 272 19.87 -0.14 -17.56
C THR A 272 19.17 0.51 -18.75
N LYS A 273 17.91 0.17 -19.01
CA LYS A 273 17.06 0.82 -20.03
C LYS A 273 16.66 2.27 -19.68
N ASP A 274 16.78 2.65 -18.41
CA ASP A 274 16.45 4.00 -17.93
C ASP A 274 17.66 4.95 -18.06
N LEU A 275 18.84 4.42 -18.48
CA LEU A 275 20.00 5.22 -18.81
C LEU A 275 19.78 5.96 -20.14
N ASN A 276 20.07 7.26 -20.14
CA ASN A 276 19.97 8.10 -21.33
C ASN A 276 21.30 8.07 -22.12
N TYR A 277 21.61 6.90 -22.71
CA TYR A 277 22.82 6.72 -23.52
C TYR A 277 22.53 6.75 -25.02
N ASP A 278 23.54 7.03 -25.80
CA ASP A 278 23.51 6.97 -27.27
C ASP A 278 24.40 5.85 -27.85
N LYS A 279 24.49 5.81 -29.19
CA LYS A 279 25.24 4.79 -29.92
C LYS A 279 26.74 4.72 -29.55
N ARG A 280 27.36 5.86 -29.20
CA ARG A 280 28.76 5.93 -28.78
C ARG A 280 29.06 5.05 -27.58
N VAL A 281 28.15 5.01 -26.60
CA VAL A 281 28.28 4.16 -25.39
C VAL A 281 28.23 2.68 -25.77
N LEU A 282 27.35 2.28 -26.67
CA LEU A 282 27.24 0.88 -27.13
C LEU A 282 28.48 0.44 -27.89
N GLU A 283 28.99 1.29 -28.80
CA GLU A 283 30.19 1.06 -29.57
C GLU A 283 31.41 0.94 -28.66
N ALA A 284 31.54 1.80 -27.66
CA ALA A 284 32.62 1.75 -26.68
C ALA A 284 32.60 0.50 -25.79
N CYS A 285 31.39 -0.04 -25.49
CA CYS A 285 31.27 -1.28 -24.74
C CYS A 285 31.74 -2.53 -25.49
N GLY A 286 31.76 -2.52 -26.84
CA GLY A 286 32.05 -3.70 -27.66
C GLY A 286 31.23 -4.91 -27.25
N ASP A 287 31.85 -6.05 -27.03
CA ASP A 287 31.16 -7.30 -26.62
C ASP A 287 30.65 -7.29 -25.15
N ASN A 288 30.98 -6.26 -24.38
CA ASN A 288 30.69 -6.19 -22.95
C ASN A 288 29.56 -5.19 -22.59
N VAL A 289 28.56 -5.01 -23.46
CA VAL A 289 27.48 -4.02 -23.30
C VAL A 289 26.81 -4.13 -21.92
N ALA A 290 26.43 -5.33 -21.50
CA ALA A 290 25.75 -5.52 -20.21
C ALA A 290 26.58 -5.03 -19.01
N LYS A 291 27.89 -5.35 -19.00
CA LYS A 291 28.82 -4.90 -17.93
C LYS A 291 29.07 -3.39 -17.99
N GLY A 292 29.16 -2.82 -19.18
CA GLY A 292 29.33 -1.38 -19.39
C GLY A 292 28.11 -0.60 -18.85
N LEU A 293 26.91 -0.97 -19.27
CA LEU A 293 25.66 -0.34 -18.81
C LEU A 293 25.44 -0.51 -17.30
N GLN A 294 25.76 -1.67 -16.73
CA GLN A 294 25.67 -1.88 -15.29
C GLN A 294 26.62 -1.00 -14.50
N TYR A 295 27.85 -0.81 -14.98
CA TYR A 295 28.79 0.13 -14.40
C TYR A 295 28.27 1.56 -14.45
N LEU A 296 27.80 2.02 -15.60
CA LEU A 296 27.25 3.37 -15.77
C LEU A 296 26.04 3.59 -14.85
N MET A 297 25.15 2.62 -14.75
CA MET A 297 24.02 2.67 -13.83
C MET A 297 24.46 2.89 -12.38
N GLN A 298 25.50 2.18 -11.92
CA GLN A 298 26.06 2.37 -10.58
C GLN A 298 26.64 3.77 -10.39
N GLN A 299 27.34 4.32 -11.41
CA GLN A 299 27.91 5.66 -11.32
C GLN A 299 26.81 6.73 -11.22
N VAL A 300 25.76 6.62 -12.00
CA VAL A 300 24.60 7.53 -11.93
C VAL A 300 23.89 7.41 -10.58
N GLN A 301 23.59 6.19 -10.13
CA GLN A 301 22.95 5.97 -8.82
C GLN A 301 23.79 6.50 -7.65
N ASN A 302 25.11 6.51 -7.77
CA ASN A 302 26.01 7.06 -6.75
C ASN A 302 26.19 8.60 -6.87
N GLY A 303 25.60 9.22 -7.88
CA GLY A 303 25.72 10.67 -8.12
C GLY A 303 27.09 11.10 -8.62
N VAL A 304 27.90 10.17 -9.15
CA VAL A 304 29.24 10.45 -9.69
C VAL A 304 29.17 10.93 -11.15
N VAL A 305 28.15 10.47 -11.87
CA VAL A 305 27.93 10.76 -13.30
C VAL A 305 26.48 11.14 -13.50
N ASN A 306 26.20 12.17 -14.30
CA ASN A 306 24.85 12.52 -14.67
C ASN A 306 24.30 11.54 -15.73
N ASN A 307 22.99 11.35 -15.77
CA ASN A 307 22.32 10.48 -16.73
C ASN A 307 22.14 11.20 -18.08
N THR A 308 23.24 11.66 -18.68
CA THR A 308 23.29 12.30 -20.00
C THR A 308 24.18 11.51 -20.96
N PRO A 309 23.93 11.53 -22.28
CA PRO A 309 24.73 10.77 -23.24
C PRO A 309 26.21 11.08 -23.17
N ASP A 310 26.58 12.34 -23.00
CA ASP A 310 28.00 12.79 -22.97
C ASP A 310 28.71 12.33 -21.68
N ASP A 311 28.09 12.56 -20.51
CA ASP A 311 28.67 12.17 -19.23
C ASP A 311 28.83 10.64 -19.12
N LEU A 312 27.83 9.89 -19.60
CA LEU A 312 27.89 8.43 -19.64
C LEU A 312 29.00 7.92 -20.55
N TYR A 313 29.18 8.52 -21.73
CA TYR A 313 30.25 8.16 -22.66
C TYR A 313 31.62 8.44 -22.05
N GLU A 314 31.84 9.64 -21.51
CA GLU A 314 33.11 10.01 -20.86
C GLU A 314 33.47 9.09 -19.70
N ALA A 315 32.51 8.80 -18.83
CA ALA A 315 32.69 7.89 -17.69
C ALA A 315 33.11 6.47 -18.14
N LEU A 316 32.53 5.98 -19.24
CA LEU A 316 32.88 4.68 -19.78
C LEU A 316 34.28 4.67 -20.36
N ILE A 317 34.67 5.68 -21.15
CA ILE A 317 36.03 5.81 -21.73
C ILE A 317 37.07 5.87 -20.62
N HIS A 318 36.86 6.67 -19.58
CA HIS A 318 37.75 6.74 -18.42
C HIS A 318 37.96 5.37 -17.75
N LYS A 319 36.87 4.58 -17.59
CA LYS A 319 36.98 3.22 -17.04
C LYS A 319 37.85 2.31 -17.92
N LEU A 320 37.60 2.32 -19.23
CA LEU A 320 38.30 1.45 -20.17
C LEU A 320 39.83 1.77 -20.21
N GLN A 321 40.19 3.04 -20.19
CA GLN A 321 41.60 3.49 -20.13
C GLN A 321 42.31 3.04 -18.85
N ARG A 322 41.62 3.00 -17.69
CA ARG A 322 42.17 2.50 -16.42
C ARG A 322 42.32 0.98 -16.37
N SER A 323 41.50 0.26 -17.11
CA SER A 323 41.54 -1.21 -17.18
C SER A 323 42.57 -1.73 -18.16
N SER A 324 43.13 -0.85 -19.00
CA SER A 324 44.21 -1.16 -20.00
C SER A 324 45.64 -0.84 -19.50
N LYS A 325 45.75 -0.30 -18.30
CA LYS A 325 47.00 -0.11 -17.56
C LYS A 325 47.10 -1.14 -16.43
#